data_2c56586b42e646e6401e888169bf8c51
#
_entry.id   2c56586b42e646e6401e888169bf8c51
#
_cell.length_a   1.000
_cell.length_b   1.000
_cell.length_c   1.000
_cell.angle_alpha   90.00
_cell.angle_beta   90.00
_cell.angle_gamma   90.00
#
_symmetry.space_group_name_H-M   'P 1'
#
loop_
_entity.id
_entity.type
_entity.pdbx_description
1 polymer ?
#
loop_
_entity_poly.entity_id
_entity_poly.type
_entity_poly.pdbx_seq_one_letter_code
_entity_poly.pdbx_strand_id
1 'polypeptide(L)'
;MAQAGPVRDAWLASLRTLLPAGTPVLRLPAGAGEDRLLGGIDLSATLAAGRPVLQPGLLAAAHGGVLLAAMAERLPAATAAHLAAALDSAQVRIERDGLSALHDAGFALVAFDEALPDDAPLAPALADRMGPWLDLSAIALPDAPRADAALALD
;
A
#
# COMPACT_ATOMS: atom_id res chain seq x y z
N MET A 1 6.67 -8.76 11.87
CA MET A 1 7.90 -8.77 11.04
C MET A 1 7.77 -9.87 10.01
N ALA A 2 8.17 -9.64 8.77
CA ALA A 2 7.99 -10.63 7.70
C ALA A 2 9.01 -10.39 6.58
N GLN A 3 10.17 -11.01 6.67
CA GLN A 3 11.14 -10.99 5.58
C GLN A 3 10.58 -11.63 4.31
N ALA A 4 11.13 -11.26 3.15
CA ALA A 4 10.79 -11.88 1.88
C ALA A 4 11.05 -13.39 1.94
N GLY A 5 10.07 -14.20 1.55
CA GLY A 5 10.22 -15.63 1.59
C GLY A 5 8.89 -16.39 1.49
N PRO A 6 8.96 -17.73 1.43
CA PRO A 6 7.80 -18.56 1.14
C PRO A 6 6.67 -18.46 2.18
N VAL A 7 6.97 -18.16 3.45
CA VAL A 7 5.95 -17.96 4.49
C VAL A 7 5.14 -16.71 4.21
N ARG A 8 5.80 -15.58 3.88
CA ARG A 8 5.13 -14.35 3.48
C ARG A 8 4.30 -14.53 2.20
N ASP A 9 4.82 -15.28 1.25
CA ASP A 9 4.11 -15.54 -0.01
C ASP A 9 2.85 -16.40 0.24
N ALA A 10 2.94 -17.41 1.10
CA ALA A 10 1.78 -18.21 1.53
C ALA A 10 0.74 -17.35 2.26
N TRP A 11 1.17 -16.45 3.16
CA TRP A 11 0.29 -15.52 3.85
C TRP A 11 -0.41 -14.58 2.86
N LEU A 12 0.33 -14.03 1.87
CA LEU A 12 -0.25 -13.18 0.82
C LEU A 12 -1.23 -13.94 -0.06
N ALA A 13 -0.96 -15.18 -0.38
CA ALA A 13 -1.88 -16.04 -1.12
C ALA A 13 -3.19 -16.23 -0.33
N SER A 14 -3.08 -16.55 0.97
CA SER A 14 -4.25 -16.68 1.85
C SER A 14 -5.04 -15.37 1.97
N LEU A 15 -4.37 -14.23 2.15
CA LEU A 15 -5.03 -12.93 2.17
C LEU A 15 -5.86 -12.72 0.89
N ARG A 16 -5.30 -13.03 -0.28
CA ARG A 16 -6.01 -12.84 -1.55
C ARG A 16 -7.27 -13.69 -1.69
N THR A 17 -7.29 -14.89 -1.09
CA THR A 17 -8.49 -15.74 -1.14
C THR A 17 -9.62 -15.23 -0.25
N LEU A 18 -9.30 -14.42 0.77
CA LEU A 18 -10.27 -13.81 1.67
C LEU A 18 -10.85 -12.50 1.12
N LEU A 19 -10.21 -11.91 0.12
CA LEU A 19 -10.69 -10.67 -0.48
C LEU A 19 -11.81 -10.94 -1.50
N PRO A 20 -12.82 -10.07 -1.60
CA PRO A 20 -13.83 -10.16 -2.64
C PRO A 20 -13.20 -10.19 -4.04
N ALA A 21 -13.85 -10.89 -4.98
CA ALA A 21 -13.39 -10.92 -6.36
C ALA A 21 -13.31 -9.51 -6.96
N GLY A 22 -12.21 -9.21 -7.63
CA GLY A 22 -11.98 -7.89 -8.23
C GLY A 22 -11.39 -6.84 -7.28
N THR A 23 -11.17 -7.16 -5.99
CA THR A 23 -10.49 -6.24 -5.06
C THR A 23 -9.09 -5.90 -5.57
N PRO A 24 -8.75 -4.61 -5.76
CA PRO A 24 -7.40 -4.22 -6.19
C PRO A 24 -6.38 -4.53 -5.10
N VAL A 25 -5.32 -5.27 -5.47
CA VAL A 25 -4.18 -5.55 -4.60
C VAL A 25 -2.94 -5.00 -5.28
N LEU A 26 -2.53 -3.82 -4.86
CA LEU A 26 -1.45 -3.08 -5.48
C LEU A 26 -0.18 -3.11 -4.62
N ARG A 27 0.98 -2.96 -5.26
CA ARG A 27 2.27 -2.86 -4.56
C ARG A 27 2.77 -1.43 -4.62
N LEU A 28 3.21 -0.91 -3.48
CA LEU A 28 3.94 0.34 -3.39
C LEU A 28 5.42 0.06 -3.72
N PRO A 29 5.95 0.60 -4.84
CA PRO A 29 7.38 0.50 -5.12
C PRO A 29 8.18 1.32 -4.11
N ALA A 30 9.30 0.79 -3.61
CA ALA A 30 10.11 1.46 -2.60
C ALA A 30 10.61 2.86 -3.00
N GLY A 31 10.81 3.10 -4.31
CA GLY A 31 11.21 4.39 -4.87
C GLY A 31 10.09 5.14 -5.59
N ALA A 32 8.82 4.92 -5.23
CA ALA A 32 7.72 5.64 -5.88
C ALA A 32 7.86 7.14 -5.64
N GLY A 33 8.00 7.90 -6.71
CA GLY A 33 7.95 9.36 -6.66
C GLY A 33 6.54 9.86 -6.32
N GLU A 34 6.46 11.12 -5.90
CA GLU A 34 5.21 11.75 -5.48
C GLU A 34 4.13 11.72 -6.58
N ASP A 35 4.52 11.98 -7.83
CA ASP A 35 3.59 11.94 -8.96
C ASP A 35 2.98 10.55 -9.20
N ARG A 36 3.76 9.50 -8.97
CA ARG A 36 3.26 8.13 -9.05
C ARG A 36 2.37 7.77 -7.86
N LEU A 37 2.68 8.30 -6.69
CA LEU A 37 1.97 8.02 -5.45
C LEU A 37 0.62 8.75 -5.42
N LEU A 38 0.65 10.06 -5.57
CA LEU A 38 -0.53 10.93 -5.44
C LEU A 38 -1.28 11.08 -6.77
N GLY A 39 -0.53 11.14 -7.87
CA GLY A 39 -0.97 11.46 -9.21
C GLY A 39 -0.27 12.69 -9.77
N GLY A 40 -0.38 12.89 -11.05
CA GLY A 40 0.33 13.94 -11.76
C GLY A 40 -0.38 14.31 -13.06
N ILE A 41 0.36 14.93 -13.98
CA ILE A 41 -0.15 15.28 -15.32
C ILE A 41 0.07 14.09 -16.26
N ASP A 42 -0.99 13.67 -16.93
CA ASP A 42 -0.91 12.74 -18.05
C ASP A 42 -0.46 13.51 -19.30
N LEU A 43 0.82 13.36 -19.67
CA LEU A 43 1.39 14.05 -20.82
C LEU A 43 0.72 13.66 -22.14
N SER A 44 0.38 12.38 -22.31
CA SER A 44 -0.25 11.89 -23.53
C SER A 44 -1.66 12.45 -23.71
N ALA A 45 -2.47 12.38 -22.65
CA ALA A 45 -3.81 12.94 -22.64
C ALA A 45 -3.79 14.48 -22.76
N THR A 46 -2.82 15.14 -22.14
CA THR A 46 -2.60 16.59 -22.22
C THR A 46 -2.30 17.03 -23.64
N LEU A 47 -1.39 16.36 -24.33
CA LEU A 47 -1.04 16.67 -25.74
C LEU A 47 -2.24 16.43 -26.67
N ALA A 48 -2.99 15.35 -26.46
CA ALA A 48 -4.16 15.04 -27.26
C ALA A 48 -5.31 16.04 -27.03
N ALA A 49 -5.49 16.50 -25.78
CA ALA A 49 -6.58 17.41 -25.41
C ALA A 49 -6.23 18.90 -25.60
N GLY A 50 -4.95 19.26 -25.82
CA GLY A 50 -4.49 20.65 -25.87
C GLY A 50 -4.65 21.43 -24.55
N ARG A 51 -4.89 20.72 -23.43
CA ARG A 51 -5.02 21.27 -22.07
C ARG A 51 -4.52 20.26 -21.05
N PRO A 52 -4.01 20.70 -19.90
CA PRO A 52 -3.53 19.79 -18.86
C PRO A 52 -4.61 18.81 -18.40
N VAL A 53 -4.26 17.52 -18.32
CA VAL A 53 -5.12 16.43 -17.84
C VAL A 53 -4.42 15.77 -16.67
N LEU A 54 -5.11 15.68 -15.51
CA LEU A 54 -4.59 15.00 -14.33
C LEU A 54 -4.83 13.50 -14.43
N GLN A 55 -3.83 12.73 -13.98
CA GLN A 55 -3.89 11.28 -13.84
C GLN A 55 -3.85 10.89 -12.36
N PRO A 56 -4.82 10.08 -11.89
CA PRO A 56 -4.79 9.56 -10.53
C PRO A 56 -3.54 8.72 -10.26
N GLY A 57 -3.01 8.84 -9.04
CA GLY A 57 -1.87 8.05 -8.59
C GLY A 57 -2.25 6.71 -7.97
N LEU A 58 -1.21 6.05 -7.41
CA LEU A 58 -1.33 4.72 -6.82
C LEU A 58 -2.33 4.69 -5.64
N LEU A 59 -2.39 5.75 -4.82
CA LEU A 59 -3.30 5.79 -3.66
C LEU A 59 -4.76 5.78 -4.11
N ALA A 60 -5.11 6.56 -5.12
CA ALA A 60 -6.44 6.56 -5.70
C ALA A 60 -6.75 5.21 -6.40
N ALA A 61 -5.78 4.64 -7.10
CA ALA A 61 -5.93 3.33 -7.74
C ALA A 61 -6.12 2.18 -6.74
N ALA A 62 -5.67 2.34 -5.49
CA ALA A 62 -5.83 1.37 -4.41
C ALA A 62 -7.20 1.47 -3.71
N HIS A 63 -8.03 2.46 -4.05
CA HIS A 63 -9.35 2.64 -3.43
C HIS A 63 -10.19 1.37 -3.47
N GLY A 64 -10.80 1.03 -2.33
CA GLY A 64 -11.58 -0.20 -2.16
C GLY A 64 -10.75 -1.48 -2.08
N GLY A 65 -9.42 -1.38 -1.98
CA GLY A 65 -8.52 -2.51 -2.04
C GLY A 65 -7.43 -2.54 -0.98
N VAL A 66 -6.32 -3.16 -1.34
CA VAL A 66 -5.15 -3.36 -0.47
C VAL A 66 -3.89 -2.81 -1.13
N LEU A 67 -3.16 -2.00 -0.39
CA LEU A 67 -1.84 -1.51 -0.76
C LEU A 67 -0.77 -2.26 0.04
N LEU A 68 0.16 -2.93 -0.66
CA LEU A 68 1.24 -3.70 -0.06
C LEU A 68 2.53 -2.86 -0.10
N ALA A 69 3.10 -2.55 1.06
CA ALA A 69 4.37 -1.87 1.20
C ALA A 69 5.44 -2.84 1.73
N ALA A 70 6.38 -3.24 0.86
CA ALA A 70 7.55 -4.00 1.27
C ALA A 70 8.62 -3.05 1.83
N MET A 71 9.44 -3.53 2.76
CA MET A 71 10.48 -2.72 3.45
C MET A 71 9.88 -1.40 3.96
N ALA A 72 8.75 -1.50 4.65
CA ALA A 72 8.00 -0.33 5.07
C ALA A 72 8.78 0.56 6.05
N GLU A 73 9.73 -0.01 6.79
CA GLU A 73 10.68 0.69 7.66
C GLU A 73 11.62 1.62 6.88
N ARG A 74 11.81 1.36 5.58
CA ARG A 74 12.70 2.16 4.69
C ARG A 74 11.96 3.18 3.84
N LEU A 75 10.66 3.34 4.04
CA LEU A 75 9.90 4.34 3.28
C LEU A 75 10.39 5.75 3.60
N PRO A 76 10.56 6.62 2.58
CA PRO A 76 10.86 8.03 2.80
C PRO A 76 9.80 8.68 3.70
N ALA A 77 10.20 9.60 4.57
CA ALA A 77 9.29 10.28 5.50
C ALA A 77 8.11 10.96 4.78
N ALA A 78 8.35 11.55 3.61
CA ALA A 78 7.29 12.15 2.78
C ALA A 78 6.27 11.10 2.32
N THR A 79 6.73 9.94 1.84
CA THR A 79 5.85 8.82 1.42
C THR A 79 5.02 8.32 2.61
N ALA A 80 5.66 8.14 3.78
CA ALA A 80 4.96 7.73 5.00
C ALA A 80 3.90 8.76 5.42
N ALA A 81 4.20 10.06 5.32
CA ALA A 81 3.24 11.12 5.62
C ALA A 81 2.04 11.13 4.65
N HIS A 82 2.27 10.93 3.35
CA HIS A 82 1.18 10.84 2.36
C HIS A 82 0.30 9.62 2.60
N LEU A 83 0.88 8.45 2.91
CA LEU A 83 0.14 7.26 3.28
C LEU A 83 -0.71 7.49 4.54
N ALA A 84 -0.11 8.09 5.58
CA ALA A 84 -0.81 8.41 6.82
C ALA A 84 -2.00 9.35 6.58
N ALA A 85 -1.80 10.41 5.79
CA ALA A 85 -2.88 11.35 5.45
C ALA A 85 -4.01 10.68 4.66
N ALA A 86 -3.67 9.79 3.71
CA ALA A 86 -4.68 9.03 2.96
C ALA A 86 -5.43 8.02 3.83
N LEU A 87 -4.76 7.35 4.78
CA LEU A 87 -5.41 6.46 5.75
C LEU A 87 -6.39 7.21 6.67
N ASP A 88 -6.06 8.45 7.06
CA ASP A 88 -6.93 9.27 7.93
C ASP A 88 -8.15 9.83 7.20
N SER A 89 -7.97 10.28 5.96
CA SER A 89 -9.01 11.01 5.21
C SER A 89 -9.80 10.12 4.25
N ALA A 90 -9.27 8.93 3.91
CA ALA A 90 -9.73 8.09 2.80
C ALA A 90 -9.75 8.83 1.45
N GLN A 91 -8.94 9.88 1.31
CA GLN A 91 -8.86 10.73 0.11
C GLN A 91 -7.43 11.12 -0.18
N VAL A 92 -7.14 11.42 -1.45
CA VAL A 92 -5.89 11.99 -1.91
C VAL A 92 -6.16 13.21 -2.78
N ARG A 93 -5.43 14.30 -2.51
CA ARG A 93 -5.50 15.53 -3.30
C ARG A 93 -4.29 15.61 -4.21
N ILE A 94 -4.55 15.91 -5.48
CA ILE A 94 -3.53 16.23 -6.48
C ILE A 94 -3.57 17.72 -6.72
N GLU A 95 -2.43 18.39 -6.60
CA GLU A 95 -2.28 19.82 -6.95
C GLU A 95 -1.06 19.96 -7.83
N ARG A 96 -1.27 20.28 -9.12
CA ARG A 96 -0.22 20.44 -10.13
C ARG A 96 -0.59 21.53 -11.12
N ASP A 97 0.34 22.43 -11.36
CA ASP A 97 0.24 23.50 -12.36
C ASP A 97 -1.07 24.28 -12.33
N GLY A 98 -1.54 24.60 -11.12
CA GLY A 98 -2.80 25.31 -10.91
C GLY A 98 -4.07 24.46 -11.07
N LEU A 99 -3.93 23.15 -11.34
CA LEU A 99 -5.03 22.20 -11.30
C LEU A 99 -5.11 21.53 -9.93
N SER A 100 -6.32 21.27 -9.47
CA SER A 100 -6.57 20.50 -8.26
C SER A 100 -7.63 19.44 -8.55
N ALA A 101 -7.39 18.23 -8.06
CA ALA A 101 -8.37 17.14 -8.07
C ALA A 101 -8.34 16.42 -6.73
N LEU A 102 -9.50 15.94 -6.29
CA LEU A 102 -9.67 15.11 -5.11
C LEU A 102 -10.17 13.74 -5.55
N HIS A 103 -9.50 12.68 -5.10
CA HIS A 103 -9.87 11.31 -5.41
C HIS A 103 -10.08 10.52 -4.12
N ASP A 104 -11.03 9.59 -4.14
CA ASP A 104 -11.18 8.63 -3.05
C ASP A 104 -9.98 7.69 -3.02
N ALA A 105 -9.49 7.43 -1.79
CA ALA A 105 -8.29 6.63 -1.52
C ALA A 105 -8.47 5.81 -0.22
N GLY A 106 -9.65 5.26 0.01
CA GLY A 106 -9.90 4.34 1.12
C GLY A 106 -9.37 2.96 0.77
N PHE A 107 -8.29 2.54 1.40
CA PHE A 107 -7.64 1.24 1.19
C PHE A 107 -7.13 0.67 2.52
N ALA A 108 -6.90 -0.64 2.57
CA ALA A 108 -6.14 -1.27 3.65
C ALA A 108 -4.64 -1.24 3.32
N LEU A 109 -3.81 -0.84 4.29
CA LEU A 109 -2.35 -0.90 4.15
C LEU A 109 -1.81 -2.16 4.82
N VAL A 110 -1.05 -2.95 4.06
CA VAL A 110 -0.23 -4.04 4.59
C VAL A 110 1.23 -3.63 4.49
N ALA A 111 1.82 -3.32 5.63
CA ALA A 111 3.22 -2.94 5.75
C ALA A 111 4.06 -4.16 6.16
N PHE A 112 5.00 -4.57 5.30
CA PHE A 112 6.00 -5.57 5.65
C PHE A 112 7.19 -4.86 6.25
N ASP A 113 7.41 -5.11 7.53
CA ASP A 113 8.59 -4.68 8.27
C ASP A 113 9.66 -5.78 8.13
N GLU A 114 10.72 -5.46 7.42
CA GLU A 114 11.86 -6.35 7.13
C GLU A 114 13.11 -5.91 7.92
N ALA A 115 12.94 -4.99 8.89
CA ALA A 115 14.01 -4.42 9.69
C ALA A 115 14.85 -5.50 10.39
N LEU A 116 16.16 -5.31 10.39
CA LEU A 116 17.09 -6.01 11.27
C LEU A 116 17.14 -5.30 12.63
N PRO A 117 17.69 -5.93 13.69
CA PRO A 117 17.71 -5.36 15.04
C PRO A 117 18.29 -3.93 15.14
N ASP A 118 19.19 -3.56 14.23
CA ASP A 118 19.86 -2.25 14.20
C ASP A 118 19.26 -1.28 13.18
N ASP A 119 18.25 -1.69 12.43
CA ASP A 119 17.55 -0.83 11.47
C ASP A 119 16.59 0.13 12.19
N ALA A 120 16.27 1.24 11.52
CA ALA A 120 15.25 2.16 12.01
C ALA A 120 13.87 1.47 12.02
N PRO A 121 13.02 1.74 13.02
CA PRO A 121 11.68 1.19 13.06
C PRO A 121 10.79 1.81 11.98
N LEU A 122 9.62 1.21 11.76
CA LEU A 122 8.57 1.79 10.92
C LEU A 122 8.29 3.24 11.35
N ALA A 123 8.13 4.13 10.37
CA ALA A 123 7.86 5.54 10.63
C ALA A 123 6.67 5.70 11.61
N PRO A 124 6.80 6.49 12.69
CA PRO A 124 5.76 6.64 13.72
C PRO A 124 4.40 7.03 13.14
N ALA A 125 4.39 7.90 12.13
CA ALA A 125 3.18 8.31 11.44
C ALA A 125 2.37 7.14 10.85
N LEU A 126 3.04 6.06 10.43
CA LEU A 126 2.38 4.84 9.98
C LEU A 126 2.12 3.88 11.13
N ALA A 127 3.08 3.71 12.05
CA ALA A 127 2.95 2.79 13.17
C ALA A 127 1.70 3.07 14.02
N ASP A 128 1.37 4.35 14.26
CA ASP A 128 0.19 4.79 15.01
C ASP A 128 -1.14 4.44 14.34
N ARG A 129 -1.12 4.11 13.05
CA ARG A 129 -2.30 3.76 12.24
C ARG A 129 -2.39 2.28 11.90
N MET A 130 -1.38 1.50 12.30
CA MET A 130 -1.40 0.05 12.13
C MET A 130 -2.31 -0.58 13.19
N GLY A 131 -3.16 -1.49 12.75
CA GLY A 131 -3.97 -2.33 13.63
C GLY A 131 -3.17 -3.55 14.12
N PRO A 132 -3.48 -4.78 13.66
CA PRO A 132 -2.80 -5.97 14.12
C PRO A 132 -1.34 -6.04 13.64
N TRP A 133 -0.45 -6.45 14.54
CA TRP A 133 0.95 -6.76 14.26
C TRP A 133 1.13 -8.26 14.24
N LEU A 134 1.65 -8.78 13.12
CA LEU A 134 1.91 -10.20 12.94
C LEU A 134 3.41 -10.45 12.83
N ASP A 135 3.92 -11.38 13.62
CA ASP A 135 5.29 -11.85 13.49
C ASP A 135 5.30 -13.20 12.76
N LEU A 136 5.81 -13.20 11.54
CA LEU A 136 5.94 -14.40 10.70
C LEU A 136 7.34 -15.01 10.77
N SER A 137 8.28 -14.42 11.50
CA SER A 137 9.69 -14.83 11.51
C SER A 137 9.89 -16.22 12.15
N ALA A 138 9.04 -16.59 13.09
CA ALA A 138 9.11 -17.88 13.78
C ALA A 138 8.26 -18.98 13.13
N ILE A 139 7.55 -18.68 12.03
CA ILE A 139 6.66 -19.64 11.38
C ILE A 139 7.44 -20.47 10.37
N ALA A 140 7.43 -21.80 10.51
CA ALA A 140 7.96 -22.71 9.50
C ALA A 140 6.97 -22.84 8.33
N LEU A 141 7.48 -23.04 7.11
CA LEU A 141 6.64 -23.17 5.91
C LEU A 141 5.55 -24.27 6.02
N PRO A 142 5.78 -25.44 6.63
CA PRO A 142 4.73 -26.43 6.82
C PRO A 142 3.55 -25.97 7.68
N ASP A 143 3.81 -25.00 8.57
CA ASP A 143 2.83 -24.43 9.50
C ASP A 143 2.21 -23.13 8.98
N ALA A 144 2.66 -22.66 7.82
CA ALA A 144 2.11 -21.46 7.19
C ALA A 144 0.66 -21.70 6.72
N PRO A 145 -0.23 -20.70 6.84
CA PRO A 145 -1.62 -20.85 6.41
C PRO A 145 -1.67 -21.21 4.91
N ARG A 146 -2.49 -22.20 4.58
CA ARG A 146 -2.77 -22.57 3.20
C ARG A 146 -4.04 -21.88 2.74
N ALA A 147 -4.05 -21.48 1.47
CA ALA A 147 -5.20 -20.82 0.84
C ALA A 147 -6.51 -21.63 0.93
N ASP A 148 -6.40 -22.95 1.11
CA ASP A 148 -7.55 -23.88 1.19
C ASP A 148 -8.15 -23.99 2.61
N ALA A 149 -7.50 -23.43 3.62
CA ALA A 149 -8.06 -23.37 4.95
C ALA A 149 -9.15 -22.28 4.98
N ALA A 150 -10.38 -22.64 4.66
CA ALA A 150 -11.54 -21.80 4.90
C ALA A 150 -11.55 -21.45 6.38
N LEU A 151 -11.20 -20.21 6.71
CA LEU A 151 -11.50 -19.64 8.00
C LEU A 151 -13.03 -19.56 8.08
N ALA A 152 -13.64 -20.57 8.71
CA ALA A 152 -15.00 -20.45 9.20
C ALA A 152 -14.95 -19.35 10.28
N LEU A 153 -15.37 -18.18 9.91
CA LEU A 153 -15.72 -17.13 10.85
C LEU A 153 -17.14 -17.47 11.32
N ASP A 154 -17.25 -18.11 12.49
CA ASP A 154 -18.49 -18.20 13.26
C ASP A 154 -18.85 -16.82 13.83
#